data_94c433f44993d70f7b8d41652a15ad8e
#
_entry.id   94c433f44993d70f7b8d41652a15ad8e
#
_cell.length_a   1.000
_cell.length_b   1.000
_cell.length_c   1.000
_cell.angle_alpha   90.00
_cell.angle_beta   90.00
_cell.angle_gamma   90.00
#
_symmetry.space_group_name_H-M   'P 1'
#
loop_
_entity.id
_entity.type
_entity.pdbx_description
1 polymer ?
#
loop_
_entity_poly.entity_id
_entity_poly.type
_entity_poly.pdbx_seq_one_letter_code
_entity_poly.pdbx_strand_id
1 'polypeptide(L)'
;MTQKGMHTGFARDLQEKAGIDYTTSAADIDQEVSRLLEKEIQNELKVARLFREMPVNGAATVLPIQPDVNPAVFQTGAAAAGNLENRGASDNTFKAKQVILNAYRLISSSFMDNNVDEQVLINLMPMLVESVARAHGRAVENAIVNGSGSITGLDGYAAAHGTTLDVSDGTRLTSALLLAAREGMGRYGVNPTDMAYIVSNDGFYDLLNDANFQTLDEVGSDLAARVTGTIGAVYGTPVIVSEEFAAPAVGVPAALCVNTRNYVIPRLGGVTVEQDYEVMNQRRVIVASQALGFEELVAGATGHEPVVKIDYIA
;
A
#
# COMPACT_ATOMS: atom_id res chain seq x y z
N MET A 1 -4.72 -33.94 34.20
CA MET A 1 -6.10 -33.67 33.80
C MET A 1 -6.24 -32.17 33.61
N THR A 2 -6.72 -31.71 32.46
CA THR A 2 -7.35 -30.40 32.25
C THR A 2 -6.71 -29.33 31.38
N GLN A 3 -5.69 -29.61 30.59
CA GLN A 3 -5.35 -28.66 29.49
C GLN A 3 -6.29 -28.82 28.26
N LYS A 4 -6.97 -29.96 28.12
CA LYS A 4 -7.84 -30.26 26.99
C LYS A 4 -9.20 -29.53 26.99
N GLY A 5 -9.61 -28.98 28.14
CA GLY A 5 -10.92 -28.32 28.27
C GLY A 5 -10.92 -26.82 27.95
N MET A 6 -9.78 -26.13 28.09
CA MET A 6 -9.66 -24.70 27.86
C MET A 6 -9.57 -24.33 26.38
N HIS A 7 -8.84 -25.15 25.61
CA HIS A 7 -8.76 -24.97 24.15
C HIS A 7 -10.08 -25.23 23.44
N THR A 8 -10.93 -26.11 24.01
CA THR A 8 -12.24 -26.41 23.39
C THR A 8 -13.23 -25.26 23.54
N GLY A 9 -13.16 -24.46 24.59
CA GLY A 9 -14.08 -23.33 24.78
C GLY A 9 -13.82 -22.21 23.76
N PHE A 10 -12.57 -21.84 23.57
CA PHE A 10 -12.17 -20.81 22.62
C PHE A 10 -12.47 -21.20 21.17
N ALA A 11 -12.08 -22.41 20.77
CA ALA A 11 -12.40 -22.95 19.47
C ALA A 11 -13.93 -22.97 19.21
N ARG A 12 -14.70 -23.26 20.24
CA ARG A 12 -16.17 -23.32 20.18
C ARG A 12 -16.79 -21.94 19.92
N ASP A 13 -16.31 -20.91 20.57
CA ASP A 13 -16.82 -19.55 20.45
C ASP A 13 -16.48 -18.91 19.08
N LEU A 14 -15.27 -19.21 18.56
CA LEU A 14 -14.89 -18.82 17.20
C LEU A 14 -15.72 -19.54 16.14
N GLN A 15 -16.00 -20.81 16.34
CA GLN A 15 -16.83 -21.61 15.43
C GLN A 15 -18.29 -21.16 15.39
N GLU A 16 -18.87 -20.84 16.54
CA GLU A 16 -20.26 -20.37 16.63
C GLU A 16 -20.46 -19.03 15.90
N LYS A 17 -19.44 -18.16 15.91
CA LYS A 17 -19.46 -16.88 15.18
C LYS A 17 -19.08 -16.98 13.70
N ALA A 18 -18.21 -17.91 13.34
CA ALA A 18 -17.72 -18.08 11.97
C ALA A 18 -18.47 -19.16 11.17
N GLY A 19 -19.41 -19.90 11.80
CA GLY A 19 -20.14 -21.00 11.15
C GLY A 19 -19.30 -22.24 10.86
N ILE A 20 -18.23 -22.48 11.65
CA ILE A 20 -17.24 -23.53 11.45
C ILE A 20 -17.67 -24.82 12.16
N ASP A 21 -17.49 -25.99 11.55
CA ASP A 21 -17.91 -27.29 12.10
C ASP A 21 -16.89 -27.87 13.12
N TYR A 22 -17.39 -28.48 14.19
CA TYR A 22 -16.63 -29.02 15.33
C TYR A 22 -15.70 -30.21 15.03
N THR A 23 -15.70 -30.73 13.83
CA THR A 23 -14.91 -31.89 13.43
C THR A 23 -13.50 -31.57 12.99
N THR A 24 -13.14 -30.30 12.95
CA THR A 24 -11.86 -29.80 12.43
C THR A 24 -10.75 -29.95 13.45
N SER A 25 -9.54 -30.28 12.99
CA SER A 25 -8.35 -30.37 13.83
C SER A 25 -7.85 -28.99 14.30
N ALA A 26 -7.04 -28.92 15.36
CA ALA A 26 -6.51 -27.66 15.85
C ALA A 26 -5.73 -26.88 14.76
N ALA A 27 -5.07 -27.57 13.85
CA ALA A 27 -4.37 -26.96 12.73
C ALA A 27 -5.32 -26.30 11.71
N ASP A 28 -6.51 -26.86 11.52
CA ASP A 28 -7.52 -26.29 10.64
C ASP A 28 -8.14 -25.02 11.25
N ILE A 29 -8.30 -24.99 12.57
CA ILE A 29 -8.81 -23.81 13.31
C ILE A 29 -7.81 -22.66 13.19
N ASP A 30 -6.53 -22.90 13.32
CA ASP A 30 -5.49 -21.87 13.18
C ASP A 30 -5.46 -21.29 11.75
N GLN A 31 -5.70 -22.15 10.74
CA GLN A 31 -5.81 -21.71 9.35
C GLN A 31 -7.05 -20.84 9.09
N GLU A 32 -8.18 -21.14 9.72
CA GLU A 32 -9.40 -20.36 9.55
C GLU A 32 -9.32 -19.01 10.27
N VAL A 33 -8.75 -18.97 11.47
CA VAL A 33 -8.44 -17.71 12.17
C VAL A 33 -7.48 -16.86 11.34
N SER A 34 -6.47 -17.48 10.73
CA SER A 34 -5.54 -16.80 9.84
C SER A 34 -6.25 -16.20 8.61
N ARG A 35 -7.17 -16.94 7.99
CA ARG A 35 -7.96 -16.43 6.85
C ARG A 35 -8.92 -15.32 7.24
N LEU A 36 -9.54 -15.42 8.42
CA LEU A 36 -10.42 -14.37 8.93
C LEU A 36 -9.62 -13.08 9.18
N LEU A 37 -8.47 -13.18 9.83
CA LEU A 37 -7.57 -12.07 10.08
C LEU A 37 -7.08 -11.45 8.77
N GLU A 38 -6.70 -12.26 7.80
CA GLU A 38 -6.29 -11.77 6.47
C GLU A 38 -7.42 -10.99 5.78
N LYS A 39 -8.65 -11.47 5.87
CA LYS A 39 -9.82 -10.76 5.34
C LYS A 39 -10.07 -9.43 6.05
N GLU A 40 -9.96 -9.39 7.36
CA GLU A 40 -10.10 -8.14 8.12
C GLU A 40 -8.96 -7.14 7.81
N ILE A 41 -7.72 -7.60 7.70
CA ILE A 41 -6.61 -6.77 7.25
C ILE A 41 -6.90 -6.20 5.85
N GLN A 42 -7.36 -7.03 4.92
CA GLN A 42 -7.73 -6.58 3.58
C GLN A 42 -8.83 -5.52 3.58
N ASN A 43 -9.77 -5.57 4.51
CA ASN A 43 -10.83 -4.58 4.63
C ASN A 43 -10.32 -3.21 5.10
N GLU A 44 -9.29 -3.19 5.93
CA GLU A 44 -8.69 -1.94 6.44
C GLU A 44 -7.76 -1.26 5.42
N LEU A 45 -7.24 -2.01 4.43
CA LEU A 45 -6.33 -1.46 3.43
C LEU A 45 -7.08 -0.59 2.43
N LYS A 46 -6.64 0.65 2.23
CA LYS A 46 -7.15 1.61 1.24
C LYS A 46 -6.12 1.86 0.14
N VAL A 47 -4.94 2.31 0.52
CA VAL A 47 -3.84 2.65 -0.39
C VAL A 47 -3.17 1.40 -0.96
N ALA A 48 -2.96 0.37 -0.14
CA ALA A 48 -2.33 -0.87 -0.59
C ALA A 48 -3.08 -1.55 -1.73
N ARG A 49 -4.42 -1.43 -1.77
CA ARG A 49 -5.26 -1.99 -2.85
C ARG A 49 -5.01 -1.39 -4.22
N LEU A 50 -4.39 -0.22 -4.29
CA LEU A 50 -4.03 0.43 -5.55
C LEU A 50 -2.91 -0.32 -6.28
N PHE A 51 -2.08 -1.02 -5.53
CA PHE A 51 -0.86 -1.62 -6.03
C PHE A 51 -1.03 -3.13 -6.24
N ARG A 52 -0.26 -3.63 -7.19
CA ARG A 52 -0.25 -5.06 -7.49
C ARG A 52 0.55 -5.82 -6.44
N GLU A 53 -0.05 -6.81 -5.83
CA GLU A 53 0.66 -7.79 -5.03
C GLU A 53 1.41 -8.79 -5.93
N MET A 54 2.64 -9.10 -5.58
CA MET A 54 3.48 -10.07 -6.28
C MET A 54 3.97 -11.12 -5.28
N PRO A 55 3.57 -12.39 -5.43
CA PRO A 55 4.08 -13.45 -4.58
C PRO A 55 5.58 -13.67 -4.85
N VAL A 56 6.37 -13.71 -3.78
CA VAL A 56 7.81 -14.00 -3.83
C VAL A 56 8.13 -15.30 -3.09
N ASN A 57 9.17 -16.00 -3.53
CA ASN A 57 9.53 -17.31 -2.97
C ASN A 57 10.65 -17.21 -1.92
N GLY A 58 11.15 -16.03 -1.63
CA GLY A 58 12.22 -15.78 -0.67
C GLY A 58 12.22 -14.34 -0.21
N ALA A 59 12.98 -14.04 0.84
CA ALA A 59 13.09 -12.71 1.42
C ALA A 59 13.61 -11.66 0.43
N ALA A 60 14.36 -12.07 -0.58
CA ALA A 60 14.80 -11.23 -1.70
C ALA A 60 14.64 -12.02 -3.01
N THR A 61 13.87 -11.49 -3.93
CA THR A 61 13.64 -12.07 -5.26
C THR A 61 14.08 -11.09 -6.33
N VAL A 62 14.90 -11.53 -7.26
CA VAL A 62 15.39 -10.68 -8.35
C VAL A 62 14.43 -10.76 -9.53
N LEU A 63 13.87 -9.62 -9.92
CA LEU A 63 13.02 -9.48 -11.08
C LEU A 63 13.82 -8.79 -12.20
N PRO A 64 14.12 -9.47 -13.33
CA PRO A 64 14.71 -8.80 -14.49
C PRO A 64 13.63 -8.01 -15.22
N ILE A 65 13.85 -6.72 -15.40
CA ILE A 65 12.98 -5.83 -16.19
C ILE A 65 13.77 -5.11 -17.25
N GLN A 66 13.10 -4.76 -18.34
CA GLN A 66 13.63 -3.85 -19.35
C GLN A 66 12.84 -2.53 -19.27
N PRO A 67 13.36 -1.52 -18.56
CA PRO A 67 12.60 -0.33 -18.24
C PRO A 67 12.39 0.58 -19.46
N ASP A 68 13.37 0.64 -20.35
CA ASP A 68 13.33 1.55 -21.51
C ASP A 68 14.14 1.01 -22.68
N VAL A 69 13.67 1.28 -23.88
CA VAL A 69 14.34 0.96 -25.13
C VAL A 69 14.68 2.28 -25.84
N ASN A 70 15.90 2.42 -26.30
CA ASN A 70 16.25 3.58 -27.11
C ASN A 70 15.33 3.62 -28.36
N PRO A 71 14.80 4.78 -28.72
CA PRO A 71 13.91 4.88 -29.88
C PRO A 71 14.67 4.47 -31.15
N ALA A 72 13.98 3.74 -32.00
CA ALA A 72 14.51 3.42 -33.33
C ALA A 72 14.73 4.72 -34.14
N VAL A 73 15.80 4.77 -34.90
CA VAL A 73 16.16 5.94 -35.71
C VAL A 73 15.88 5.63 -37.18
N PHE A 74 15.16 6.51 -37.88
CA PHE A 74 15.02 6.47 -39.31
C PHE A 74 16.34 6.80 -39.97
N GLN A 75 16.86 5.89 -40.80
CA GLN A 75 18.07 6.14 -41.58
C GLN A 75 17.72 6.79 -42.91
N THR A 76 18.32 7.94 -43.16
CA THR A 76 18.11 8.70 -44.42
C THR A 76 19.44 9.01 -45.12
N GLY A 77 19.46 9.01 -46.44
CA GLY A 77 20.61 9.42 -47.26
C GLY A 77 21.77 8.40 -47.28
N ALA A 78 22.99 8.90 -47.45
CA ALA A 78 24.20 8.09 -47.60
C ALA A 78 24.53 7.17 -46.43
N ALA A 79 24.05 7.48 -45.28
CA ALA A 79 24.18 6.64 -44.07
C ALA A 79 23.39 5.33 -44.16
N ALA A 80 22.34 5.28 -44.99
CA ALA A 80 21.57 4.07 -45.24
C ALA A 80 22.31 3.04 -46.10
N ALA A 81 23.27 3.48 -46.89
CA ALA A 81 24.12 2.64 -47.73
C ALA A 81 25.41 2.16 -47.06
N GLY A 82 25.69 2.65 -45.87
CA GLY A 82 26.87 2.27 -45.10
C GLY A 82 26.75 0.94 -44.38
N ASN A 83 27.86 0.41 -43.95
CA ASN A 83 27.97 -0.80 -43.12
C ASN A 83 27.01 -0.79 -41.95
N LEU A 84 26.47 -1.94 -41.56
CA LEU A 84 25.67 -2.14 -40.37
C LEU A 84 26.34 -1.63 -39.07
N GLU A 85 27.68 -1.58 -39.09
CA GLU A 85 28.49 -1.06 -37.98
C GLU A 85 28.44 0.48 -37.83
N ASN A 86 28.06 1.22 -38.89
CA ASN A 86 28.00 2.68 -38.88
C ASN A 86 26.59 3.26 -38.83
N ARG A 87 25.62 2.44 -38.46
CA ARG A 87 24.24 2.87 -38.21
C ARG A 87 24.23 3.64 -36.90
N GLY A 88 24.50 4.94 -36.97
CA GLY A 88 24.59 5.84 -35.83
C GLY A 88 23.79 5.42 -34.58
N ALA A 89 24.48 5.31 -33.60
CA ALA A 89 24.35 5.32 -32.12
C ALA A 89 23.03 4.98 -31.41
N SER A 90 22.00 4.52 -32.02
CA SER A 90 20.90 3.90 -31.26
C SER A 90 21.12 2.39 -31.20
N ASP A 91 22.15 2.03 -30.47
CA ASP A 91 22.38 0.63 -30.10
C ASP A 91 21.22 0.20 -29.20
N ASN A 92 20.28 -0.51 -29.79
CA ASN A 92 19.13 -1.06 -29.11
C ASN A 92 19.57 -2.31 -28.34
N THR A 93 20.64 -2.16 -27.56
CA THR A 93 21.19 -3.21 -26.74
C THR A 93 20.17 -3.53 -25.65
N PHE A 94 19.77 -4.78 -25.60
CA PHE A 94 18.92 -5.28 -24.51
C PHE A 94 19.68 -5.11 -23.17
N LYS A 95 19.27 -4.13 -22.40
CA LYS A 95 19.81 -3.87 -21.06
C LYS A 95 18.76 -4.28 -20.03
N ALA A 96 18.82 -5.52 -19.57
CA ALA A 96 18.02 -5.94 -18.45
C ALA A 96 18.49 -5.22 -17.18
N LYS A 97 17.59 -4.51 -16.54
CA LYS A 97 17.76 -3.99 -15.17
C LYS A 97 17.22 -5.03 -14.21
N GLN A 98 17.90 -5.22 -13.10
CA GLN A 98 17.43 -6.08 -12.02
C GLN A 98 16.77 -5.22 -10.95
N VAL A 99 15.53 -5.58 -10.59
CA VAL A 99 14.86 -5.04 -9.41
C VAL A 99 14.85 -6.13 -8.35
N ILE A 100 15.32 -5.80 -7.16
CA ILE A 100 15.33 -6.70 -6.03
C ILE A 100 14.05 -6.46 -5.24
N LEU A 101 13.18 -7.45 -5.22
CA LEU A 101 11.95 -7.43 -4.45
C LEU A 101 12.25 -7.96 -3.05
N ASN A 102 12.26 -7.09 -2.06
CA ASN A 102 12.52 -7.44 -0.68
C ASN A 102 11.20 -7.62 0.08
N ALA A 103 11.10 -8.67 0.90
CA ALA A 103 10.00 -8.88 1.82
C ALA A 103 10.52 -8.83 3.25
N TYR A 104 10.06 -7.84 4.01
CA TYR A 104 10.40 -7.64 5.41
C TYR A 104 9.31 -8.18 6.32
N ARG A 105 9.71 -8.74 7.46
CA ARG A 105 8.76 -9.33 8.40
C ARG A 105 8.07 -8.23 9.22
N LEU A 106 6.75 -8.18 9.11
CA LEU A 106 5.86 -7.40 9.95
C LEU A 106 5.28 -8.31 11.04
N ILE A 107 5.32 -7.88 12.28
CA ILE A 107 4.81 -8.61 13.43
C ILE A 107 3.91 -7.68 14.23
N SER A 108 2.72 -8.14 14.56
CA SER A 108 1.86 -7.51 15.53
C SER A 108 1.49 -8.51 16.63
N SER A 109 1.49 -8.06 17.86
CA SER A 109 1.15 -8.90 19.01
C SER A 109 0.15 -8.20 19.92
N SER A 110 -0.76 -8.99 20.46
CA SER A 110 -1.66 -8.55 21.51
C SER A 110 -1.70 -9.58 22.61
N PHE A 111 -1.94 -9.14 23.83
CA PHE A 111 -2.03 -10.04 24.98
C PHE A 111 -3.25 -9.71 25.82
N MET A 112 -3.80 -10.72 26.47
CA MET A 112 -4.90 -10.63 27.39
C MET A 112 -4.52 -11.27 28.71
N ASP A 113 -4.65 -10.52 29.79
CA ASP A 113 -4.39 -10.97 31.16
C ASP A 113 -5.50 -11.94 31.58
N ASN A 114 -5.14 -13.01 32.30
CA ASN A 114 -6.06 -14.02 32.78
C ASN A 114 -7.10 -13.44 33.75
N ASN A 115 -6.73 -12.46 34.55
CA ASN A 115 -7.63 -11.76 35.48
C ASN A 115 -8.77 -11.04 34.74
N VAL A 116 -8.50 -10.49 33.56
CA VAL A 116 -9.51 -9.80 32.74
C VAL A 116 -10.46 -10.82 32.10
N ASP A 117 -9.94 -11.95 31.64
CA ASP A 117 -10.75 -13.02 31.04
C ASP A 117 -11.74 -13.63 32.04
N GLU A 118 -11.34 -13.77 33.33
CA GLU A 118 -12.18 -14.29 34.40
C GLU A 118 -13.25 -13.29 34.89
N GLN A 119 -12.99 -11.99 34.80
CA GLN A 119 -13.87 -10.93 35.31
C GLN A 119 -14.87 -10.41 34.30
N VAL A 120 -14.63 -10.63 33.02
CA VAL A 120 -15.47 -10.10 31.95
C VAL A 120 -16.40 -11.19 31.40
N LEU A 121 -17.71 -10.91 31.48
CA LEU A 121 -18.79 -11.79 30.97
C LEU A 121 -18.85 -11.82 29.44
N ILE A 122 -18.09 -10.98 28.76
CA ILE A 122 -18.10 -10.85 27.30
C ILE A 122 -16.81 -11.47 26.73
N ASN A 123 -16.92 -12.29 25.72
CA ASN A 123 -15.77 -12.84 25.02
C ASN A 123 -14.97 -11.71 24.32
N LEU A 124 -13.77 -11.39 24.79
CA LEU A 124 -12.91 -10.33 24.28
C LEU A 124 -12.06 -10.77 23.08
N MET A 125 -11.96 -12.07 22.80
CA MET A 125 -11.07 -12.58 21.74
C MET A 125 -11.35 -12.02 20.35
N PRO A 126 -12.62 -11.89 19.88
CA PRO A 126 -12.88 -11.28 18.57
C PRO A 126 -12.40 -9.84 18.48
N MET A 127 -12.52 -9.08 19.59
CA MET A 127 -12.04 -7.69 19.64
C MET A 127 -10.51 -7.62 19.56
N LEU A 128 -9.79 -8.58 20.16
CA LEU A 128 -8.34 -8.66 20.04
C LEU A 128 -7.91 -8.98 18.61
N VAL A 129 -8.56 -9.93 17.95
CA VAL A 129 -8.27 -10.26 16.54
C VAL A 129 -8.50 -9.05 15.65
N GLU A 130 -9.61 -8.34 15.83
CA GLU A 130 -9.90 -7.10 15.09
C GLU A 130 -8.85 -6.01 15.36
N SER A 131 -8.46 -5.83 16.62
CA SER A 131 -7.42 -4.86 17.00
C SER A 131 -6.06 -5.18 16.35
N VAL A 132 -5.67 -6.46 16.34
CA VAL A 132 -4.43 -6.92 15.67
C VAL A 132 -4.52 -6.70 14.17
N ALA A 133 -5.68 -7.00 13.54
CA ALA A 133 -5.90 -6.77 12.13
C ALA A 133 -5.77 -5.30 11.74
N ARG A 134 -6.39 -4.40 12.51
CA ARG A 134 -6.29 -2.95 12.29
C ARG A 134 -4.86 -2.45 12.46
N ALA A 135 -4.18 -2.88 13.52
CA ALA A 135 -2.78 -2.50 13.75
C ALA A 135 -1.87 -2.97 12.60
N HIS A 136 -2.12 -4.17 12.09
CA HIS A 136 -1.39 -4.72 10.95
C HIS A 136 -1.67 -3.95 9.65
N GLY A 137 -2.96 -3.68 9.35
CA GLY A 137 -3.38 -2.89 8.20
C GLY A 137 -2.77 -1.48 8.20
N ARG A 138 -2.84 -0.77 9.33
CA ARG A 138 -2.24 0.56 9.49
C ARG A 138 -0.72 0.54 9.30
N ALA A 139 -0.03 -0.46 9.81
CA ALA A 139 1.41 -0.57 9.63
C ALA A 139 1.80 -0.76 8.15
N VAL A 140 1.00 -1.53 7.39
CA VAL A 140 1.18 -1.70 5.93
C VAL A 140 0.91 -0.39 5.19
N GLU A 141 -0.20 0.29 5.48
CA GLU A 141 -0.54 1.58 4.87
C GLU A 141 0.55 2.63 5.14
N ASN A 142 0.99 2.75 6.39
CA ASN A 142 2.06 3.67 6.77
C ASN A 142 3.38 3.35 6.07
N ALA A 143 3.74 2.07 5.94
CA ALA A 143 4.95 1.66 5.22
C ALA A 143 4.89 2.01 3.73
N ILE A 144 3.72 1.95 3.11
CA ILE A 144 3.53 2.32 1.70
C ILE A 144 3.59 3.85 1.53
N VAL A 145 2.94 4.62 2.39
CA VAL A 145 2.88 6.08 2.26
C VAL A 145 4.20 6.73 2.68
N ASN A 146 4.62 6.51 3.93
CA ASN A 146 5.76 7.20 4.55
C ASN A 146 7.06 6.40 4.51
N GLY A 147 6.96 5.08 4.36
CA GLY A 147 8.07 4.16 4.57
C GLY A 147 8.20 3.70 6.02
N SER A 148 8.94 2.63 6.24
CA SER A 148 9.19 2.08 7.57
C SER A 148 10.49 1.30 7.59
N GLY A 149 11.47 1.77 8.34
CA GLY A 149 12.76 1.11 8.48
C GLY A 149 13.48 0.90 7.15
N SER A 150 13.44 -0.33 6.65
CA SER A 150 14.09 -0.70 5.38
C SER A 150 13.16 -0.60 4.16
N ILE A 151 11.87 -0.27 4.36
CA ILE A 151 10.90 -0.08 3.27
C ILE A 151 10.86 1.39 2.90
N THR A 152 11.16 1.70 1.64
CA THR A 152 11.00 3.05 1.10
C THR A 152 9.53 3.25 0.72
N GLY A 153 8.87 4.25 1.31
CA GLY A 153 7.50 4.60 0.98
C GLY A 153 7.41 5.52 -0.24
N LEU A 154 6.18 5.84 -0.64
CA LEU A 154 5.91 6.75 -1.76
C LEU A 154 6.53 8.14 -1.56
N ASP A 155 6.48 8.69 -0.33
CA ASP A 155 7.12 9.96 0.01
C ASP A 155 8.63 9.89 -0.23
N GLY A 156 9.29 8.81 0.19
CA GLY A 156 10.72 8.59 -0.03
C GLY A 156 11.09 8.47 -1.51
N TYR A 157 10.28 7.76 -2.31
CA TYR A 157 10.48 7.67 -3.76
C TYR A 157 10.26 9.03 -4.43
N ALA A 158 9.20 9.77 -4.06
CA ALA A 158 8.95 11.10 -4.59
C ALA A 158 10.12 12.07 -4.29
N ALA A 159 10.64 12.03 -3.06
CA ALA A 159 11.80 12.82 -2.69
C ALA A 159 13.06 12.44 -3.49
N ALA A 160 13.25 11.16 -3.79
CA ALA A 160 14.37 10.67 -4.59
C ALA A 160 14.30 11.08 -6.07
N HIS A 161 13.10 11.24 -6.63
CA HIS A 161 12.90 11.69 -8.02
C HIS A 161 13.19 13.17 -8.20
N GLY A 162 12.94 14.00 -7.20
CA GLY A 162 13.37 15.40 -7.12
C GLY A 162 12.31 16.44 -7.45
N THR A 163 11.17 16.09 -8.02
CA THR A 163 10.08 17.05 -8.24
C THR A 163 9.16 17.10 -7.02
N THR A 164 9.20 18.22 -6.32
CA THR A 164 8.29 18.52 -5.22
C THR A 164 7.54 19.80 -5.57
N LEU A 165 6.24 19.78 -5.40
CA LEU A 165 5.40 20.97 -5.48
C LEU A 165 5.03 21.42 -4.08
N ASP A 166 4.87 22.71 -3.91
CA ASP A 166 4.60 23.30 -2.62
C ASP A 166 3.19 23.88 -2.55
N VAL A 167 2.48 23.60 -1.47
CA VAL A 167 1.31 24.35 -1.06
C VAL A 167 1.82 25.68 -0.50
N SER A 168 1.67 26.79 -1.22
CA SER A 168 2.17 28.09 -0.79
C SER A 168 1.61 28.49 0.57
N ASP A 169 2.40 29.28 1.33
CA ASP A 169 2.00 29.78 2.65
C ASP A 169 0.59 30.40 2.65
N GLY A 170 -0.27 29.94 3.55
CA GLY A 170 -1.66 30.37 3.66
C GLY A 170 -2.59 29.92 2.52
N THR A 171 -2.10 29.15 1.55
CA THR A 171 -2.91 28.53 0.51
C THR A 171 -3.30 27.11 0.88
N ARG A 172 -4.38 26.65 0.29
CA ARG A 172 -4.92 25.31 0.48
C ARG A 172 -4.52 24.42 -0.69
N LEU A 173 -4.54 23.11 -0.45
CA LEU A 173 -4.42 22.16 -1.55
C LEU A 173 -5.58 22.37 -2.53
N THR A 174 -5.25 22.55 -3.82
CA THR A 174 -6.23 22.80 -4.88
C THR A 174 -6.16 21.74 -5.97
N SER A 175 -7.23 21.59 -6.72
CA SER A 175 -7.27 20.73 -7.92
C SER A 175 -6.23 21.15 -8.96
N ALA A 176 -5.90 22.44 -9.04
CA ALA A 176 -4.84 22.95 -9.91
C ALA A 176 -3.45 22.44 -9.53
N LEU A 177 -3.13 22.33 -8.23
CA LEU A 177 -1.88 21.74 -7.76
C LEU A 177 -1.81 20.24 -8.07
N LEU A 178 -2.92 19.51 -7.94
CA LEU A 178 -3.00 18.11 -8.33
C LEU A 178 -2.76 17.92 -9.83
N LEU A 179 -3.27 18.84 -10.66
CA LEU A 179 -3.00 18.84 -12.10
C LEU A 179 -1.53 19.13 -12.39
N ALA A 180 -0.92 20.09 -11.69
CA ALA A 180 0.51 20.39 -11.83
C ALA A 180 1.39 19.21 -11.40
N ALA A 181 1.02 18.50 -10.34
CA ALA A 181 1.70 17.26 -9.94
C ALA A 181 1.62 16.19 -11.05
N ARG A 182 0.45 16.04 -11.67
CA ARG A 182 0.26 15.16 -12.81
C ARG A 182 1.11 15.56 -14.02
N GLU A 183 1.25 16.86 -14.27
CA GLU A 183 2.13 17.38 -15.34
C GLU A 183 3.59 17.00 -15.06
N GLY A 184 4.07 17.10 -13.81
CA GLY A 184 5.41 16.69 -13.38
C GLY A 184 5.70 15.21 -13.61
N MET A 185 4.68 14.35 -13.60
CA MET A 185 4.82 12.92 -13.90
C MET A 185 5.14 12.66 -15.41
N GLY A 186 4.97 13.62 -16.31
CA GLY A 186 5.22 13.48 -17.74
C GLY A 186 4.50 12.28 -18.34
N ARG A 187 5.24 11.31 -18.91
CA ARG A 187 4.66 10.11 -19.55
C ARG A 187 3.81 9.25 -18.62
N TYR A 188 4.11 9.22 -17.32
CA TYR A 188 3.35 8.45 -16.33
C TYR A 188 2.02 9.12 -15.95
N GLY A 189 1.87 10.43 -16.23
CA GLY A 189 0.68 11.24 -15.94
C GLY A 189 -0.37 11.23 -17.04
N VAL A 190 -0.14 10.61 -18.19
CA VAL A 190 -1.04 10.72 -19.37
C VAL A 190 -2.34 9.94 -19.16
N ASN A 191 -2.27 8.74 -18.63
CA ASN A 191 -3.43 7.87 -18.51
C ASN A 191 -4.06 7.97 -17.10
N PRO A 192 -5.25 8.57 -16.94
CA PRO A 192 -5.88 8.75 -15.64
C PRO A 192 -6.28 7.43 -14.96
N THR A 193 -6.49 6.36 -15.71
CA THR A 193 -6.91 5.06 -15.15
C THR A 193 -5.79 4.33 -14.41
N ASP A 194 -4.54 4.67 -14.70
CA ASP A 194 -3.37 4.06 -14.09
C ASP A 194 -2.82 4.90 -12.93
N MET A 195 -3.54 5.98 -12.57
CA MET A 195 -3.13 6.95 -11.58
C MET A 195 -4.09 6.99 -10.41
N ALA A 196 -3.59 7.45 -9.28
CA ALA A 196 -4.37 7.81 -8.11
C ALA A 196 -3.75 9.02 -7.40
N TYR A 197 -4.60 9.84 -6.81
CA TYR A 197 -4.21 10.86 -5.85
C TYR A 197 -4.43 10.31 -4.44
N ILE A 198 -3.38 10.27 -3.65
CA ILE A 198 -3.46 9.91 -2.23
C ILE A 198 -3.30 11.21 -1.46
N VAL A 199 -4.30 11.56 -0.68
CA VAL A 199 -4.41 12.88 -0.04
C VAL A 199 -4.51 12.71 1.46
N SER A 200 -3.89 13.61 2.22
CA SER A 200 -4.04 13.69 3.67
C SER A 200 -5.46 14.11 4.06
N ASN A 201 -5.87 13.89 5.30
CA ASN A 201 -7.16 14.34 5.81
C ASN A 201 -7.33 15.87 5.65
N ASP A 202 -6.31 16.63 5.99
CA ASP A 202 -6.37 18.11 5.89
C ASP A 202 -6.44 18.56 4.42
N GLY A 203 -5.63 17.97 3.56
CA GLY A 203 -5.66 18.21 2.12
C GLY A 203 -7.01 17.85 1.49
N PHE A 204 -7.69 16.84 2.00
CA PHE A 204 -9.03 16.48 1.54
C PHE A 204 -10.06 17.57 1.89
N TYR A 205 -10.03 18.12 3.11
CA TYR A 205 -10.91 19.24 3.48
C TYR A 205 -10.61 20.49 2.66
N ASP A 206 -9.36 20.71 2.29
CA ASP A 206 -8.99 21.78 1.39
C ASP A 206 -9.60 21.60 0.00
N LEU A 207 -9.55 20.37 -0.55
CA LEU A 207 -10.17 20.06 -1.84
C LEU A 207 -11.69 20.22 -1.83
N LEU A 208 -12.36 19.91 -0.73
CA LEU A 208 -13.81 20.11 -0.61
C LEU A 208 -14.21 21.61 -0.72
N ASN A 209 -13.30 22.52 -0.43
CA ASN A 209 -13.50 23.95 -0.62
C ASN A 209 -13.16 24.44 -2.04
N ASP A 210 -12.57 23.58 -2.88
CA ASP A 210 -12.22 23.93 -4.26
C ASP A 210 -13.42 23.70 -5.18
N ALA A 211 -13.83 24.75 -5.89
CA ALA A 211 -14.97 24.72 -6.82
C ALA A 211 -14.80 23.75 -8.00
N ASN A 212 -13.57 23.31 -8.28
CA ASN A 212 -13.29 22.35 -9.35
C ASN A 212 -13.25 20.89 -8.88
N PHE A 213 -13.35 20.65 -7.57
CA PHE A 213 -13.41 19.30 -7.02
C PHE A 213 -14.84 18.78 -7.11
N GLN A 214 -15.02 17.69 -7.84
CA GLN A 214 -16.32 17.04 -7.98
C GLN A 214 -16.44 15.89 -7.00
N THR A 215 -17.40 15.99 -6.09
CA THR A 215 -17.71 14.90 -5.17
C THR A 215 -18.47 13.77 -5.89
N LEU A 216 -18.53 12.63 -5.23
CA LEU A 216 -19.23 11.46 -5.74
C LEU A 216 -20.70 11.71 -6.10
N ASP A 217 -21.37 12.59 -5.36
CA ASP A 217 -22.77 13.00 -5.57
C ASP A 217 -22.95 13.79 -6.86
N GLU A 218 -21.94 14.55 -7.30
CA GLU A 218 -22.00 15.39 -8.50
C GLU A 218 -21.69 14.61 -9.78
N VAL A 219 -20.88 13.54 -9.69
CA VAL A 219 -20.44 12.73 -10.85
C VAL A 219 -21.38 11.57 -11.18
N GLY A 220 -22.28 11.22 -10.24
CA GLY A 220 -23.22 10.11 -10.39
C GLY A 220 -22.71 8.75 -9.89
N SER A 221 -23.63 7.90 -9.47
CA SER A 221 -23.39 6.68 -8.70
C SER A 221 -22.63 5.56 -9.42
N ASP A 222 -22.57 5.55 -10.75
CA ASP A 222 -21.97 4.44 -11.51
C ASP A 222 -20.44 4.40 -11.46
N LEU A 223 -19.80 5.55 -11.32
CA LEU A 223 -18.33 5.61 -11.14
C LEU A 223 -17.92 5.36 -9.69
N ALA A 224 -18.81 5.69 -8.77
CA ALA A 224 -18.61 5.62 -7.32
C ALA A 224 -18.60 4.20 -6.74
N ALA A 225 -19.38 3.32 -7.34
CA ALA A 225 -19.67 2.01 -6.74
C ALA A 225 -18.50 1.01 -6.78
N ARG A 226 -17.41 1.31 -7.48
CA ARG A 226 -16.35 0.32 -7.75
C ARG A 226 -15.05 0.47 -7.00
N VAL A 227 -14.79 1.59 -6.34
CA VAL A 227 -13.53 1.78 -5.61
C VAL A 227 -13.83 2.11 -4.15
N THR A 228 -13.74 1.10 -3.30
CA THR A 228 -13.83 1.26 -1.85
C THR A 228 -12.72 2.21 -1.38
N GLY A 229 -13.07 3.37 -0.84
CA GLY A 229 -12.13 4.37 -0.36
C GLY A 229 -11.96 5.62 -1.24
N THR A 230 -12.51 5.61 -2.46
CA THR A 230 -12.50 6.80 -3.32
C THR A 230 -13.63 7.74 -2.90
N ILE A 231 -13.31 8.97 -2.54
CA ILE A 231 -14.28 9.97 -2.08
C ILE A 231 -14.68 10.93 -3.19
N GLY A 232 -13.87 11.01 -4.24
CA GLY A 232 -14.11 11.88 -5.39
C GLY A 232 -13.12 11.63 -6.51
N ALA A 233 -13.21 12.44 -7.56
CA ALA A 233 -12.28 12.40 -8.67
C ALA A 233 -11.88 13.82 -9.09
N VAL A 234 -10.62 13.98 -9.48
CA VAL A 234 -10.10 15.23 -10.05
C VAL A 234 -9.56 14.93 -11.44
N TYR A 235 -10.09 15.59 -12.44
CA TYR A 235 -9.71 15.36 -13.85
C TYR A 235 -9.71 13.89 -14.26
N GLY A 236 -10.71 13.13 -13.80
CA GLY A 236 -10.87 11.72 -14.11
C GLY A 236 -9.95 10.75 -13.35
N THR A 237 -9.15 11.25 -12.42
CA THR A 237 -8.26 10.46 -11.56
C THR A 237 -8.88 10.33 -10.17
N PRO A 238 -8.99 9.13 -9.58
CA PRO A 238 -9.59 8.93 -8.28
C PRO A 238 -8.74 9.57 -7.16
N VAL A 239 -9.42 10.14 -6.16
CA VAL A 239 -8.83 10.67 -4.94
C VAL A 239 -9.12 9.73 -3.78
N ILE A 240 -8.08 9.31 -3.09
CA ILE A 240 -8.14 8.40 -1.94
C ILE A 240 -7.56 9.13 -0.74
N VAL A 241 -8.29 9.13 0.36
CA VAL A 241 -7.83 9.74 1.61
C VAL A 241 -7.16 8.69 2.47
N SER A 242 -5.96 9.00 2.93
CA SER A 242 -5.22 8.19 3.89
C SER A 242 -5.03 8.95 5.20
N GLU A 243 -5.20 8.24 6.30
CA GLU A 243 -4.99 8.78 7.66
C GLU A 243 -3.52 8.67 8.10
N GLU A 244 -2.68 8.01 7.31
CA GLU A 244 -1.29 7.72 7.68
C GLU A 244 -0.32 8.87 7.41
N PHE A 245 -0.77 9.96 6.78
CA PHE A 245 0.03 11.17 6.66
C PHE A 245 0.27 11.81 8.03
N ALA A 246 1.47 12.34 8.24
CA ALA A 246 1.76 13.12 9.43
C ALA A 246 0.94 14.42 9.46
N ALA A 247 0.80 15.02 10.63
CA ALA A 247 0.13 16.31 10.77
C ALA A 247 0.82 17.36 9.89
N PRO A 248 0.07 18.35 9.34
CA PRO A 248 0.63 19.38 8.47
C PRO A 248 1.82 20.09 9.11
N ALA A 249 2.95 20.01 8.45
CA ALA A 249 4.20 20.68 8.82
C ALA A 249 5.05 20.86 7.57
N VAL A 250 6.05 21.73 7.65
CA VAL A 250 6.99 21.96 6.55
C VAL A 250 7.65 20.67 6.09
N GLY A 251 7.54 20.37 4.80
CA GLY A 251 8.12 19.16 4.19
C GLY A 251 7.31 17.88 4.40
N VAL A 252 6.11 17.99 5.00
CA VAL A 252 5.15 16.88 5.09
C VAL A 252 4.26 16.89 3.86
N PRO A 253 4.06 15.77 3.18
CA PRO A 253 3.22 15.73 2.00
C PRO A 253 1.74 15.97 2.34
N ALA A 254 1.12 16.92 1.64
CA ALA A 254 -0.32 17.14 1.62
C ALA A 254 -1.03 16.13 0.71
N ALA A 255 -0.37 15.79 -0.40
CA ALA A 255 -0.87 14.84 -1.38
C ALA A 255 0.28 14.17 -2.14
N LEU A 256 0.03 12.96 -2.62
CA LEU A 256 0.89 12.20 -3.50
C LEU A 256 0.13 11.87 -4.79
N CYS A 257 0.70 12.19 -5.93
CA CYS A 257 0.20 11.76 -7.24
C CYS A 257 1.03 10.55 -7.68
N VAL A 258 0.42 9.40 -7.86
CA VAL A 258 1.14 8.14 -8.07
C VAL A 258 0.62 7.38 -9.31
N ASN A 259 1.54 6.81 -10.08
CA ASN A 259 1.23 5.82 -11.11
C ASN A 259 1.27 4.42 -10.48
N THR A 260 0.09 3.81 -10.33
CA THR A 260 -0.08 2.55 -9.59
C THR A 260 0.59 1.34 -10.25
N ARG A 261 0.87 1.40 -11.56
CA ARG A 261 1.50 0.28 -12.30
C ARG A 261 2.99 0.18 -12.09
N ASN A 262 3.63 1.25 -11.61
CA ASN A 262 5.07 1.28 -11.44
C ASN A 262 5.54 0.73 -10.08
N TYR A 263 4.61 0.43 -9.19
CA TYR A 263 4.88 -0.06 -7.86
C TYR A 263 4.30 -1.45 -7.65
N VAL A 264 5.00 -2.26 -6.85
CA VAL A 264 4.56 -3.61 -6.49
C VAL A 264 4.75 -3.85 -5.01
N ILE A 265 3.89 -4.68 -4.44
CA ILE A 265 3.98 -5.17 -3.08
C ILE A 265 4.46 -6.62 -3.14
N PRO A 266 5.77 -6.89 -2.95
CA PRO A 266 6.24 -8.26 -2.79
C PRO A 266 5.69 -8.84 -1.50
N ARG A 267 5.11 -10.03 -1.59
CA ARG A 267 4.51 -10.73 -0.45
C ARG A 267 5.05 -12.15 -0.36
N LEU A 268 5.61 -12.48 0.79
CA LEU A 268 6.12 -13.82 1.07
C LEU A 268 5.12 -14.55 1.98
N GLY A 269 4.32 -15.44 1.37
CA GLY A 269 3.30 -16.19 2.10
C GLY A 269 2.08 -15.35 2.52
N GLY A 270 1.20 -15.96 3.30
CA GLY A 270 0.04 -15.32 3.92
C GLY A 270 0.33 -14.78 5.32
N VAL A 271 -0.71 -14.29 5.97
CA VAL A 271 -0.65 -13.95 7.41
C VAL A 271 -0.66 -15.23 8.21
N THR A 272 0.30 -15.39 9.10
CA THR A 272 0.33 -16.49 10.07
C THR A 272 -0.05 -15.96 11.44
N VAL A 273 -0.93 -16.66 12.13
CA VAL A 273 -1.35 -16.33 13.49
C VAL A 273 -0.89 -17.45 14.41
N GLU A 274 -0.16 -17.08 15.43
CA GLU A 274 0.31 -17.97 16.48
C GLU A 274 -0.28 -17.50 17.79
N GLN A 275 -0.71 -18.45 18.64
CA GLN A 275 -1.23 -18.14 19.95
C GLN A 275 -0.56 -19.03 20.99
N ASP A 276 -0.24 -18.42 22.13
CA ASP A 276 0.40 -19.15 23.23
C ASP A 276 -0.09 -18.60 24.57
N TYR A 277 0.09 -19.41 25.63
CA TYR A 277 -0.17 -19.02 27.00
C TYR A 277 1.13 -18.82 27.75
N GLU A 278 1.44 -17.61 28.11
CA GLU A 278 2.63 -17.25 28.88
C GLU A 278 2.38 -17.50 30.37
N VAL A 279 2.84 -18.65 30.87
CA VAL A 279 2.60 -19.09 32.26
C VAL A 279 3.23 -18.15 33.28
N MET A 280 4.38 -17.57 32.98
CA MET A 280 5.11 -16.68 33.89
C MET A 280 4.32 -15.40 34.19
N ASN A 281 3.66 -14.86 33.19
CA ASN A 281 2.88 -13.62 33.28
C ASN A 281 1.36 -13.85 33.30
N GLN A 282 0.94 -15.12 33.33
CA GLN A 282 -0.48 -15.53 33.36
C GLN A 282 -1.34 -14.80 32.32
N ARG A 283 -0.84 -14.72 31.06
CA ARG A 283 -1.52 -14.03 29.97
C ARG A 283 -1.56 -14.88 28.69
N ARG A 284 -2.57 -14.68 27.89
CA ARG A 284 -2.66 -15.21 26.54
C ARG A 284 -2.05 -14.22 25.56
N VAL A 285 -1.23 -14.70 24.66
CA VAL A 285 -0.56 -13.89 23.63
C VAL A 285 -1.02 -14.36 22.25
N ILE A 286 -1.40 -13.43 21.40
CA ILE A 286 -1.69 -13.65 20.00
C ILE A 286 -0.66 -12.87 19.19
N VAL A 287 0.01 -13.54 18.28
CA VAL A 287 1.01 -12.94 17.39
C VAL A 287 0.58 -13.18 15.96
N ALA A 288 0.38 -12.10 15.21
CA ALA A 288 0.22 -12.16 13.77
C ALA A 288 1.52 -11.75 13.09
N SER A 289 1.97 -12.52 12.12
CA SER A 289 3.16 -12.19 11.34
C SER A 289 2.91 -12.36 9.84
N GLN A 290 3.49 -11.43 9.08
CA GLN A 290 3.46 -11.42 7.61
C GLN A 290 4.79 -10.90 7.10
N ALA A 291 5.21 -11.32 5.91
CA ALA A 291 6.37 -10.71 5.25
C ALA A 291 5.93 -10.05 3.95
N LEU A 292 6.16 -8.74 3.87
CA LEU A 292 5.82 -7.91 2.72
C LEU A 292 6.85 -6.79 2.53
N GLY A 293 6.82 -6.16 1.38
CA GLY A 293 7.63 -4.99 1.06
C GLY A 293 6.88 -4.04 0.15
N PHE A 294 7.55 -2.99 -0.27
CA PHE A 294 7.06 -2.05 -1.27
C PHE A 294 8.23 -1.60 -2.14
N GLU A 295 8.13 -1.82 -3.44
CA GLU A 295 9.26 -1.58 -4.36
C GLU A 295 8.82 -0.91 -5.65
N GLU A 296 9.66 -0.02 -6.14
CA GLU A 296 9.52 0.65 -7.42
C GLU A 296 10.12 -0.20 -8.55
N LEU A 297 9.37 -0.41 -9.64
CA LEU A 297 9.86 -1.18 -10.78
C LEU A 297 10.81 -0.38 -11.65
N VAL A 298 10.44 0.84 -12.00
CA VAL A 298 11.23 1.71 -12.86
C VAL A 298 11.47 3.03 -12.16
N ALA A 299 12.72 3.31 -11.83
CA ALA A 299 13.11 4.57 -11.21
C ALA A 299 12.74 5.75 -12.13
N GLY A 300 12.13 6.77 -11.55
CA GLY A 300 11.78 7.99 -12.24
C GLY A 300 13.03 8.81 -12.63
N ALA A 301 12.82 9.74 -13.53
CA ALA A 301 13.78 10.79 -13.88
C ALA A 301 13.05 12.13 -13.87
N THR A 302 13.74 13.21 -13.61
CA THR A 302 13.15 14.55 -13.57
C THR A 302 12.27 14.84 -14.79
N GLY A 303 11.02 15.21 -14.58
CA GLY A 303 10.01 15.44 -15.63
C GLY A 303 9.35 14.16 -16.16
N HIS A 304 9.72 12.99 -15.67
CA HIS A 304 9.11 11.70 -15.96
C HIS A 304 9.12 10.83 -14.70
N GLU A 305 8.33 11.21 -13.72
CA GLU A 305 8.34 10.63 -12.39
C GLU A 305 7.10 9.78 -12.15
N PRO A 306 7.23 8.54 -11.69
CA PRO A 306 6.06 7.69 -11.40
C PRO A 306 5.33 8.10 -10.13
N VAL A 307 5.94 8.93 -9.27
CA VAL A 307 5.30 9.58 -8.14
C VAL A 307 5.81 11.01 -7.99
N VAL A 308 4.89 11.94 -7.71
CA VAL A 308 5.18 13.35 -7.41
C VAL A 308 4.46 13.73 -6.12
N LYS A 309 5.15 14.44 -5.24
CA LYS A 309 4.59 14.90 -3.97
C LYS A 309 4.27 16.39 -3.97
N ILE A 310 3.30 16.76 -3.17
CA ILE A 310 2.92 18.13 -2.88
C ILE A 310 3.10 18.32 -1.38
N ASP A 311 4.07 19.13 -0.98
CA ASP A 311 4.43 19.32 0.43
C ASP A 311 3.79 20.60 0.99
N TYR A 312 3.51 20.59 2.29
CA TYR A 312 3.23 21.81 3.03
C TYR A 312 4.52 22.60 3.22
N ILE A 313 4.46 23.92 2.98
CA ILE A 313 5.54 24.86 3.31
C ILE A 313 5.09 25.82 4.41
N ALA A 314 6.06 26.54 5.01
CA ALA A 314 5.80 27.47 6.09
C ALA A 314 4.96 28.67 5.64
#